data_70a939c6c08d160c4641422c35a0e219
#
_entry.id   70a939c6c08d160c4641422c35a0e219
#
_cell.length_a   1.000
_cell.length_b   1.000
_cell.length_c   1.000
_cell.angle_alpha   90.00
_cell.angle_beta   90.00
_cell.angle_gamma   90.00
#
_symmetry.space_group_name_H-M   'P 1'
#
loop_
_entity.id
_entity.type
_entity.pdbx_description
1 polymer ?
#
loop_
_entity_poly.entity_id
_entity_poly.type
_entity_poly.pdbx_seq_one_letter_code
_entity_poly.pdbx_strand_id
1 'polypeptide(L)'
;ANIFMVKDGDIFTPIPNGTFLAGITRSRHIKNLRDYGKNVIESVLTFDDFYDADEVFMSGNMTKITPVTAIEDKNFQVGPITLLARELYWDWSKSELL
;
A
#
# COMPACT_ATOMS: atom_id res chain seq x y z
N ALA A 1 -7.32 8.48 -3.41
CA ALA A 1 -6.66 7.37 -2.71
C ALA A 1 -5.80 6.56 -3.66
N ASN A 2 -4.75 5.97 -3.15
CA ASN A 2 -3.85 5.11 -3.93
C ASN A 2 -3.95 3.68 -3.42
N ILE A 3 -3.65 2.72 -4.29
CA ILE A 3 -3.83 1.31 -3.98
C ILE A 3 -2.49 0.57 -4.04
N PHE A 4 -2.32 -0.40 -3.15
CA PHE A 4 -1.16 -1.27 -3.07
C PHE A 4 -1.62 -2.72 -3.03
N MET A 5 -0.85 -3.61 -3.64
CA MET A 5 -1.07 -5.04 -3.49
C MET A 5 0.22 -5.72 -3.04
N VAL A 6 0.06 -6.85 -2.38
CA VAL A 6 1.19 -7.69 -1.94
C VAL A 6 1.07 -9.04 -2.61
N LYS A 7 2.15 -9.50 -3.21
CA LYS A 7 2.23 -10.83 -3.80
C LYS A 7 3.59 -11.42 -3.52
N ASP A 8 3.61 -12.60 -2.90
CA ASP A 8 4.85 -13.33 -2.57
C ASP A 8 5.86 -12.47 -1.80
N GLY A 9 5.35 -11.62 -0.91
CA GLY A 9 6.19 -10.76 -0.06
C GLY A 9 6.62 -9.44 -0.71
N ASP A 10 6.42 -9.28 -2.01
CA ASP A 10 6.72 -8.02 -2.70
C ASP A 10 5.48 -7.13 -2.75
N ILE A 11 5.70 -5.83 -2.74
CA ILE A 11 4.64 -4.82 -2.72
C ILE A 11 4.62 -4.12 -4.07
N PHE A 12 3.42 -3.99 -4.65
CA PHE A 12 3.24 -3.36 -5.96
C PHE A 12 2.22 -2.23 -5.86
N THR A 13 2.48 -1.15 -6.57
CA THR A 13 1.56 -0.02 -6.67
C THR A 13 1.58 0.54 -8.09
N PRO A 14 0.45 1.05 -8.60
CA PRO A 14 0.41 1.58 -9.96
C PRO A 14 1.35 2.76 -10.15
N ILE A 15 1.94 2.83 -11.33
CA ILE A 15 2.76 3.98 -11.74
C ILE A 15 1.85 5.21 -11.85
N PRO A 16 2.22 6.36 -11.25
CA PRO A 16 1.46 7.58 -11.45
C PRO A 16 1.45 7.96 -12.94
N ASN A 17 0.27 8.21 -13.49
CA ASN A 17 0.11 8.45 -14.92
C ASN A 17 -0.36 9.86 -15.28
N GLY A 18 -0.37 10.78 -14.30
CA GLY A 18 -0.81 12.16 -14.53
C GLY A 18 -2.32 12.34 -14.41
N THR A 19 -3.10 11.28 -14.37
CA THR A 19 -4.56 11.39 -14.20
C THR A 19 -4.97 11.34 -12.73
N PHE A 20 -4.06 10.97 -11.85
CA PHE A 20 -4.25 11.05 -10.40
C PHE A 20 -2.95 11.51 -9.75
N LEU A 21 -3.08 12.14 -8.59
CA LEU A 21 -1.92 12.66 -7.88
C LEU A 21 -1.15 11.54 -7.21
N ALA A 22 0.19 11.62 -7.30
CA ALA A 22 1.07 10.76 -6.52
C ALA A 22 1.12 11.32 -5.09
N GLY A 23 0.14 11.04 -4.28
CA GLY A 23 -0.06 11.69 -2.99
C GLY A 23 1.14 11.60 -2.04
N ILE A 24 1.24 12.56 -1.15
CA ILE A 24 2.30 12.62 -0.14
C ILE A 24 2.27 11.37 0.73
N THR A 25 1.07 10.92 1.12
CA THR A 25 0.92 9.71 1.94
C THR A 25 1.42 8.48 1.21
N ARG A 26 1.11 8.36 -0.10
CA ARG A 26 1.60 7.25 -0.91
C ARG A 26 3.13 7.21 -0.94
N SER A 27 3.75 8.36 -1.20
CA SER A 27 5.21 8.46 -1.25
C SER A 27 5.86 8.08 0.09
N ARG A 28 5.23 8.47 1.19
CA ARG A 28 5.73 8.12 2.52
C ARG A 28 5.64 6.62 2.79
N HIS A 29 4.56 5.98 2.39
CA HIS A 29 4.43 4.53 2.55
C HIS A 29 5.50 3.79 1.76
N ILE A 30 5.75 4.21 0.52
CA ILE A 30 6.78 3.60 -0.32
C ILE A 30 8.15 3.72 0.36
N LYS A 31 8.49 4.93 0.81
CA LYS A 31 9.78 5.16 1.47
C LYS A 31 9.92 4.35 2.76
N ASN A 32 8.89 4.35 3.59
CA ASN A 32 8.93 3.63 4.86
C ASN A 32 9.13 2.14 4.65
N LEU A 33 8.42 1.55 3.69
CA LEU A 33 8.51 0.13 3.41
C LEU A 33 9.88 -0.23 2.81
N ARG A 34 10.39 0.58 1.89
CA ARG A 34 11.72 0.38 1.31
C ARG A 34 12.82 0.49 2.38
N ASP A 35 12.73 1.49 3.24
CA ASP A 35 13.70 1.68 4.33
C ASP A 35 13.69 0.51 5.31
N TYR A 36 12.53 -0.12 5.50
CA TYR A 36 12.40 -1.30 6.34
C TYR A 36 13.03 -2.55 5.71
N GLY A 37 13.27 -2.53 4.41
CA GLY A 37 13.85 -3.65 3.67
C GLY A 37 12.87 -4.39 2.77
N LYS A 38 11.68 -3.85 2.56
CA LYS A 38 10.70 -4.44 1.67
C LYS A 38 10.91 -3.97 0.24
N ASN A 39 10.54 -4.84 -0.69
CA ASN A 39 10.62 -4.55 -2.11
C ASN A 39 9.32 -3.89 -2.55
N VAL A 40 9.38 -2.63 -2.97
CA VAL A 40 8.21 -1.90 -3.45
C VAL A 40 8.44 -1.53 -4.91
N ILE A 41 7.57 -2.03 -5.77
CA ILE A 41 7.69 -1.93 -7.22
C ILE A 41 6.53 -1.10 -7.76
N GLU A 42 6.85 -0.06 -8.50
CA GLU A 42 5.84 0.70 -9.24
C GLU A 42 5.71 0.09 -10.63
N SER A 43 4.51 -0.33 -10.99
CA SER A 43 4.28 -1.02 -12.26
C SER A 43 2.86 -0.83 -12.76
N VAL A 44 2.62 -1.25 -14.00
CA VAL A 44 1.26 -1.28 -14.55
C VAL A 44 0.57 -2.50 -13.97
N LEU A 45 -0.57 -2.28 -13.29
CA LEU A 45 -1.33 -3.34 -12.64
C LEU A 45 -2.69 -3.49 -13.30
N THR A 46 -3.16 -4.73 -13.41
CA THR A 46 -4.47 -5.05 -13.95
C THR A 46 -5.38 -5.55 -12.83
N PHE A 47 -6.69 -5.67 -13.15
CA PHE A 47 -7.64 -6.24 -12.21
C PHE A 47 -7.20 -7.66 -11.79
N ASP A 48 -6.73 -8.47 -12.75
CA ASP A 48 -6.31 -9.84 -12.45
C ASP A 48 -5.13 -9.88 -11.48
N ASP A 49 -4.22 -8.91 -11.55
CA ASP A 49 -3.13 -8.81 -10.59
C ASP A 49 -3.66 -8.64 -9.17
N PHE A 50 -4.62 -7.73 -8.98
CA PHE A 50 -5.23 -7.50 -7.67
C PHE A 50 -6.02 -8.72 -7.20
N TYR A 51 -6.72 -9.38 -8.11
CA TYR A 51 -7.51 -10.54 -7.76
C TYR A 51 -6.64 -11.68 -7.22
N ASP A 52 -5.42 -11.84 -7.74
CA ASP A 52 -4.47 -12.87 -7.31
C ASP A 52 -3.57 -12.43 -6.16
N ALA A 53 -3.73 -11.23 -5.64
CA ALA A 53 -2.87 -10.71 -4.58
C ALA A 53 -3.09 -11.44 -3.24
N ASP A 54 -2.05 -11.41 -2.40
CA ASP A 54 -2.14 -11.95 -1.05
C ASP A 54 -2.78 -10.95 -0.09
N GLU A 55 -2.49 -9.66 -0.30
CA GLU A 55 -3.06 -8.56 0.47
C GLU A 55 -3.32 -7.38 -0.47
N VAL A 56 -4.31 -6.58 -0.14
CA VAL A 56 -4.57 -5.31 -0.84
C VAL A 56 -4.88 -4.26 0.21
N PHE A 57 -4.28 -3.10 0.06
CA PHE A 57 -4.60 -1.96 0.93
C PHE A 57 -4.56 -0.66 0.15
N MET A 58 -5.25 0.34 0.67
CA MET A 58 -5.30 1.68 0.07
C MET A 58 -4.67 2.69 1.02
N SER A 59 -4.06 3.72 0.46
CA SER A 59 -3.58 4.85 1.22
C SER A 59 -4.43 6.08 0.91
N GLY A 60 -4.64 6.93 1.92
CA GLY A 60 -5.41 8.17 1.75
C GLY A 60 -5.08 9.16 2.85
N ASN A 61 -5.57 10.40 2.69
CA ASN A 61 -5.25 11.47 3.63
C ASN A 61 -5.91 11.28 5.00
N MET A 62 -7.11 10.70 5.02
CA MET A 62 -7.88 10.57 6.27
C MET A 62 -7.50 9.34 7.06
N THR A 63 -7.48 8.19 6.41
CA THR A 63 -7.29 6.91 7.10
C THR A 63 -5.87 6.36 7.00
N LYS A 64 -5.02 6.97 6.17
CA LYS A 64 -3.63 6.60 5.90
C LYS A 64 -3.49 5.19 5.30
N ILE A 65 -3.95 4.15 6.00
CA ILE A 65 -3.98 2.77 5.49
C ILE A 65 -5.39 2.21 5.71
N THR A 66 -5.99 1.71 4.63
CA THR A 66 -7.27 1.01 4.69
C THR A 66 -7.12 -0.35 4.04
N PRO A 67 -7.25 -1.45 4.80
CA PRO A 67 -7.21 -2.78 4.18
C PRO A 67 -8.39 -3.00 3.25
N VAL A 68 -8.15 -3.65 2.12
CA VAL A 68 -9.22 -4.12 1.24
C VAL A 68 -9.50 -5.57 1.60
N THR A 69 -10.72 -5.88 1.97
CA THR A 69 -11.10 -7.22 2.45
C THR A 69 -11.82 -8.06 1.42
N ALA A 70 -12.28 -7.44 0.33
CA ALA A 70 -12.93 -8.18 -0.74
C ALA A 70 -12.83 -7.43 -2.07
N ILE A 71 -12.62 -8.18 -3.14
CA ILE A 71 -12.75 -7.71 -4.53
C ILE A 71 -13.60 -8.76 -5.23
N GLU A 72 -14.79 -8.35 -5.71
CA GLU A 72 -15.78 -9.26 -6.30
C GLU A 72 -16.09 -10.39 -5.30
N ASP A 73 -15.91 -11.64 -5.69
CA ASP A 73 -16.16 -12.80 -4.85
C ASP A 73 -14.93 -13.28 -4.08
N LYS A 74 -13.80 -12.61 -4.24
CA LYS A 74 -12.57 -12.96 -3.52
C LYS A 74 -12.44 -12.17 -2.24
N ASN A 75 -12.20 -12.87 -1.13
CA ASN A 75 -11.93 -12.27 0.17
C ASN A 75 -10.43 -12.22 0.44
N PHE A 76 -9.99 -11.14 1.07
CA PHE A 76 -8.60 -10.95 1.47
C PHE A 76 -8.51 -10.86 2.99
N GLN A 77 -7.48 -11.48 3.55
CA GLN A 77 -7.15 -11.28 4.95
C GLN A 77 -6.37 -9.97 5.10
N VAL A 78 -6.55 -9.32 6.25
CA VAL A 78 -5.66 -8.21 6.61
C VAL A 78 -4.33 -8.85 7.00
N GLY A 79 -3.34 -8.72 6.12
CA GLY A 79 -2.09 -9.45 6.27
C GLY A 79 -0.99 -8.67 6.98
N PRO A 80 0.17 -9.32 7.18
CA PRO A 80 1.27 -8.72 7.92
C PRO A 80 1.86 -7.48 7.27
N ILE A 81 1.88 -7.40 5.95
CA ILE A 81 2.47 -6.23 5.25
C ILE A 81 1.57 -5.01 5.40
N THR A 82 0.24 -5.19 5.34
CA THR A 82 -0.71 -4.10 5.58
C THR A 82 -0.53 -3.53 6.99
N LEU A 83 -0.40 -4.42 7.98
CA LEU A 83 -0.19 -4.01 9.38
C LEU A 83 1.18 -3.34 9.56
N LEU A 84 2.21 -3.84 8.89
CA LEU A 84 3.54 -3.24 8.91
C LEU A 84 3.50 -1.82 8.33
N ALA A 85 2.86 -1.63 7.19
CA ALA A 85 2.75 -0.31 6.57
C ALA A 85 2.08 0.70 7.52
N ARG A 86 1.02 0.27 8.20
CA ARG A 86 0.32 1.12 9.19
C ARG A 86 1.24 1.47 10.36
N GLU A 87 1.92 0.49 10.92
CA GLU A 87 2.82 0.70 12.05
C GLU A 87 3.97 1.65 11.69
N LEU A 88 4.60 1.43 10.55
CA LEU A 88 5.70 2.28 10.09
C LEU A 88 5.24 3.72 9.86
N TYR A 89 4.02 3.91 9.33
CA TYR A 89 3.50 5.25 9.11
C TYR A 89 3.28 5.98 10.44
N TRP A 90 2.68 5.33 11.41
CA TRP A 90 2.42 5.96 12.72
C TRP A 90 3.71 6.24 13.47
N ASP A 91 4.70 5.36 13.40
CA ASP A 91 6.01 5.58 14.01
C ASP A 91 6.71 6.78 13.38
N TRP A 92 6.68 6.88 12.06
CA TRP A 92 7.23 8.03 11.35
C TRP A 92 6.48 9.31 11.74
N SER A 93 5.16 9.27 11.76
CA SER A 93 4.33 10.43 12.09
C SER A 93 4.63 10.95 13.49
N LYS A 94 4.80 10.06 14.45
CA LYS A 94 5.17 10.45 15.84
C LYS A 94 6.52 11.15 15.88
N SER A 95 7.51 10.64 15.13
CA SER A 95 8.84 11.23 15.14
C SER A 95 8.83 12.64 14.52
N GLU A 96 7.99 12.87 13.52
CA GLU A 96 7.87 14.17 12.86
C GLU A 96 7.15 15.21 13.74
N LEU A 97 6.31 14.77 14.67
CA LEU A 97 5.59 15.66 15.57
C LEU A 97 6.40 16.08 16.80
N LEU A 98 7.51 15.43 17.02
CA LEU A 98 8.43 15.78 18.09
C LEU A 98 9.51 16.71 17.58
#